data_9cb7aeea795d7e8c8199e060b23112d4
#
_entry.id   9cb7aeea795d7e8c8199e060b23112d4
#
_cell.length_a   1.000
_cell.length_b   1.000
_cell.length_c   1.000
_cell.angle_alpha   90.00
_cell.angle_beta   90.00
_cell.angle_gamma   90.00
#
_symmetry.space_group_name_H-M   'P 1'
#
loop_
_entity.id
_entity.type
_entity.pdbx_description
1 polymer ?
#
loop_
_entity_poly.entity_id
_entity_poly.type
_entity_poly.pdbx_seq_one_letter_code
_entity_poly.pdbx_strand_id
1 'polypeptide(L)'
;MSMGVTTRDRAKAQRRSAILHAAAALFAERGFERVSLEDLGAAVGISGPAVYRHFPSKQAVLAALLIDVSRELVEGADAVI
;
A
#
# COMPACT_ATOMS: atom_id res chain seq x y z
N MET A 1 -13.54 -3.70 -19.82
CA MET A 1 -13.38 -5.13 -19.77
C MET A 1 -12.07 -5.51 -19.08
N SER A 2 -12.15 -6.41 -18.14
CA SER A 2 -10.98 -6.78 -17.34
C SER A 2 -10.34 -8.08 -17.82
N MET A 3 -10.21 -8.22 -19.09
CA MET A 3 -9.75 -9.46 -19.71
C MET A 3 -8.38 -9.88 -19.27
N GLY A 4 -7.50 -9.22 -18.92
CA GLY A 4 -6.18 -9.67 -18.50
C GLY A 4 -6.03 -9.91 -17.01
N VAL A 5 -7.06 -9.60 -16.23
CA VAL A 5 -6.96 -9.68 -14.77
C VAL A 5 -7.32 -11.08 -14.30
N THR A 6 -6.36 -11.76 -13.68
CA THR A 6 -6.58 -13.10 -13.11
C THR A 6 -6.82 -12.98 -11.61
N THR A 7 -7.26 -14.09 -11.02
CA THR A 7 -7.43 -14.15 -9.55
C THR A 7 -6.11 -13.89 -8.84
N ARG A 8 -4.99 -14.38 -9.40
CA ARG A 8 -3.68 -14.16 -8.82
C ARG A 8 -3.31 -12.69 -8.84
N ASP A 9 -3.53 -12.01 -9.97
CA ASP A 9 -3.25 -10.58 -10.09
C ASP A 9 -4.10 -9.76 -9.13
N ARG A 10 -5.35 -10.14 -8.98
CA ARG A 10 -6.28 -9.47 -8.08
C ARG A 10 -5.84 -9.62 -6.63
N ALA A 11 -5.44 -10.84 -6.24
CA ALA A 11 -4.97 -11.10 -4.89
C ALA A 11 -3.70 -10.30 -4.59
N LYS A 12 -2.79 -10.23 -5.54
CA LYS A 12 -1.56 -9.46 -5.39
C LYS A 12 -1.86 -7.98 -5.19
N ALA A 13 -2.77 -7.44 -5.99
CA ALA A 13 -3.18 -6.04 -5.88
C ALA A 13 -3.86 -5.76 -4.55
N GLN A 14 -4.66 -6.67 -4.05
CA GLN A 14 -5.31 -6.53 -2.76
C GLN A 14 -4.31 -6.53 -1.62
N ARG A 15 -3.30 -7.39 -1.68
CA ARG A 15 -2.24 -7.41 -0.66
C ARG A 15 -1.43 -6.14 -0.66
N ARG A 16 -1.09 -5.65 -1.83
CA ARG A 16 -0.36 -4.39 -1.96
C ARG A 16 -1.17 -3.25 -1.35
N SER A 17 -2.44 -3.20 -1.67
CA SER A 17 -3.35 -2.20 -1.13
C SER A 17 -3.47 -2.30 0.39
N ALA A 18 -3.58 -3.53 0.92
CA ALA A 18 -3.66 -3.75 2.36
C ALA A 18 -2.40 -3.26 3.07
N ILE A 19 -1.23 -3.50 2.48
CA ILE A 19 0.04 -3.02 3.04
C ILE A 19 0.04 -1.50 3.09
N LEU A 20 -0.42 -0.85 2.03
CA LEU A 20 -0.47 0.62 1.98
C LEU A 20 -1.43 1.19 3.01
N HIS A 21 -2.59 0.57 3.18
CA HIS A 21 -3.55 1.00 4.20
C HIS A 21 -2.97 0.85 5.61
N ALA A 22 -2.33 -0.28 5.89
CA ALA A 22 -1.70 -0.49 7.18
C ALA A 22 -0.57 0.52 7.41
N ALA A 23 0.21 0.78 6.37
CA ALA A 23 1.32 1.73 6.45
C ALA A 23 0.81 3.13 6.78
N ALA A 24 -0.24 3.57 6.11
CA ALA A 24 -0.81 4.90 6.38
C ALA A 24 -1.21 5.02 7.84
N ALA A 25 -1.89 4.01 8.37
CA ALA A 25 -2.33 4.02 9.76
C ALA A 25 -1.15 3.99 10.73
N LEU A 26 -0.19 3.10 10.51
CA LEU A 26 0.94 2.95 11.41
C LEU A 26 1.88 4.16 11.36
N PHE A 27 2.12 4.70 10.18
CA PHE A 27 2.95 5.89 10.05
C PHE A 27 2.30 7.08 10.76
N ALA A 28 0.99 7.21 10.68
CA ALA A 28 0.26 8.27 11.36
C ALA A 28 0.28 8.09 12.87
N GLU A 29 0.18 6.84 13.33
CA GLU A 29 0.09 6.53 14.75
C GLU A 29 1.45 6.56 15.43
N ARG A 30 2.47 5.98 14.81
CA ARG A 30 3.79 5.80 15.45
C ARG A 30 4.88 6.66 14.85
N GLY A 31 4.68 7.19 13.66
CA GLY A 31 5.70 7.91 12.92
C GLY A 31 6.48 6.98 12.01
N PHE A 32 6.94 7.51 10.88
CA PHE A 32 7.64 6.74 9.87
C PHE A 32 8.85 5.99 10.42
N GLU A 33 9.62 6.65 11.29
CA GLU A 33 10.86 6.06 11.81
C GLU A 33 10.64 4.83 12.69
N ARG A 34 9.48 4.75 13.33
CA ARG A 34 9.20 3.68 14.29
C ARG A 34 8.49 2.48 13.67
N VAL A 35 8.20 2.53 12.40
CA VAL A 35 7.52 1.43 11.72
C VAL A 35 8.50 0.72 10.82
N SER A 36 8.51 -0.62 10.87
CA SER A 36 9.33 -1.44 9.99
C SER A 36 8.45 -2.14 8.96
N LEU A 37 9.08 -2.70 7.92
CA LEU A 37 8.34 -3.50 6.95
C LEU A 37 7.76 -4.76 7.60
N GLU A 38 8.46 -5.31 8.60
CA GLU A 38 7.95 -6.44 9.36
C GLU A 38 6.69 -6.06 10.12
N ASP A 39 6.62 -4.85 10.65
CA ASP A 39 5.42 -4.36 11.32
C ASP A 39 4.24 -4.34 10.36
N LEU A 40 4.48 -3.89 9.14
CA LEU A 40 3.45 -3.85 8.11
C LEU A 40 2.96 -5.26 7.77
N GLY A 41 3.90 -6.19 7.64
CA GLY A 41 3.55 -7.58 7.39
C GLY A 41 2.68 -8.15 8.50
N ALA A 42 3.05 -7.93 9.74
CA ALA A 42 2.28 -8.40 10.88
C ALA A 42 0.87 -7.83 10.89
N ALA A 43 0.75 -6.54 10.54
CA ALA A 43 -0.55 -5.88 10.54
C ALA A 43 -1.51 -6.47 9.51
N VAL A 44 -1.00 -6.94 8.37
CA VAL A 44 -1.84 -7.50 7.32
C VAL A 44 -1.79 -9.02 7.27
N GLY A 45 -1.06 -9.65 8.18
CA GLY A 45 -1.03 -11.11 8.29
C GLY A 45 -0.13 -11.80 7.29
N ILE A 46 0.92 -11.15 6.81
CA ILE A 46 1.89 -11.78 5.92
C ILE A 46 3.29 -11.69 6.52
N SER A 47 4.22 -12.49 5.99
CA SER A 47 5.59 -12.51 6.49
C SER A 47 6.37 -11.27 6.03
N GLY A 48 7.47 -10.97 6.74
CA GLY A 48 8.38 -9.91 6.33
C GLY A 48 8.86 -10.06 4.91
N PRO A 49 9.41 -11.24 4.54
CA PRO A 49 9.83 -11.47 3.15
C PRO A 49 8.74 -11.22 2.11
N ALA A 50 7.48 -11.53 2.46
CA ALA A 50 6.36 -11.29 1.55
C ALA A 50 6.16 -9.80 1.31
N VAL A 51 6.34 -8.96 2.35
CA VAL A 51 6.25 -7.51 2.19
C VAL A 51 7.33 -7.02 1.24
N TYR A 52 8.55 -7.54 1.38
CA TYR A 52 9.65 -7.14 0.51
C TYR A 52 9.42 -7.46 -0.96
N ARG A 53 8.54 -8.41 -1.26
CA ARG A 53 8.17 -8.69 -2.64
C ARG A 53 7.34 -7.58 -3.25
N HIS A 54 6.62 -6.84 -2.41
CA HIS A 54 5.79 -5.72 -2.87
C HIS A 54 6.54 -4.40 -2.78
N PHE A 55 7.30 -4.20 -1.72
CA PHE A 55 8.00 -2.94 -1.47
C PHE A 55 9.40 -3.23 -0.94
N PRO A 56 10.45 -2.81 -1.63
CA PRO A 56 11.82 -3.10 -1.20
C PRO A 56 12.26 -2.32 0.04
N SER A 57 11.56 -1.26 0.39
CA SER A 57 11.94 -0.43 1.54
C SER A 57 10.73 0.35 2.04
N LYS A 58 10.87 0.92 3.25
CA LYS A 58 9.84 1.82 3.80
C LYS A 58 9.64 3.04 2.91
N GLN A 59 10.73 3.52 2.36
CA GLN A 59 10.68 4.68 1.48
C GLN A 59 9.82 4.39 0.25
N ALA A 60 9.92 3.17 -0.29
CA ALA A 60 9.10 2.76 -1.41
C ALA A 60 7.61 2.73 -1.04
N VAL A 61 7.30 2.29 0.18
CA VAL A 61 5.93 2.31 0.68
C VAL A 61 5.41 3.74 0.78
N LEU A 62 6.21 4.61 1.36
CA LEU A 62 5.83 6.02 1.50
C LEU A 62 5.60 6.67 0.15
N ALA A 63 6.50 6.41 -0.80
CA ALA A 63 6.36 6.95 -2.16
C ALA A 63 5.05 6.48 -2.80
N ALA A 64 4.71 5.21 -2.63
CA ALA A 64 3.47 4.68 -3.17
C ALA A 64 2.25 5.33 -2.53
N LEU A 65 2.30 5.58 -1.22
CA LEU A 65 1.22 6.27 -0.53
C LEU A 65 1.01 7.68 -1.06
N LEU A 66 2.09 8.40 -1.30
CA LEU A 66 2.01 9.76 -1.82
C LEU A 66 1.41 9.78 -3.22
N ILE A 67 1.78 8.82 -4.04
CA ILE A 67 1.24 8.70 -5.39
C ILE A 67 -0.25 8.38 -5.35
N ASP A 68 -0.65 7.44 -4.50
CA ASP A 68 -2.05 7.04 -4.38
C ASP A 68 -2.92 8.21 -3.89
N VAL A 69 -2.44 8.96 -2.91
CA VAL A 69 -3.16 10.12 -2.40
C VAL A 69 -3.33 11.17 -3.50
N SER A 70 -2.27 11.43 -4.25
CA SER A 70 -2.33 12.40 -5.35
C SER A 70 -3.33 11.97 -6.41
N ARG A 71 -3.36 10.68 -6.72
CA ARG A 71 -4.31 10.14 -7.70
C ARG A 71 -5.75 10.32 -7.23
N GLU A 72 -6.02 10.01 -5.97
CA GLU A 72 -7.35 10.16 -5.40
C GLU A 72 -7.82 11.61 -5.42
N LEU A 73 -6.92 12.54 -5.13
CA LEU A 73 -7.25 13.95 -5.15
C LEU A 73 -7.61 14.41 -6.55
N VAL A 74 -6.88 13.95 -7.55
CA VAL A 74 -7.16 14.32 -8.94
C VAL A 74 -8.51 13.77 -9.37
N GLU A 75 -8.78 12.51 -9.06
CA GLU A 75 -10.05 11.89 -9.40
C GLU A 75 -11.20 12.56 -8.68
N GLY A 76 -11.00 12.92 -7.42
CA GLY A 76 -12.01 13.63 -6.64
C GLY A 76 -12.31 15.00 -7.23
N ALA A 77 -11.29 15.72 -7.66
CA ALA A 77 -11.46 17.02 -8.28
C ALA A 77 -12.26 16.90 -9.58
N ASP A 78 -11.96 15.90 -10.38
CA ASP A 78 -12.70 15.66 -11.60
C ASP A 78 -14.16 15.36 -11.33
N ALA A 79 -14.44 14.59 -10.29
CA ALA A 79 -15.80 14.24 -9.93
C ALA A 79 -16.60 15.45 -9.46
N VAL A 80 -15.94 16.41 -8.85
CA VAL A 80 -16.60 17.62 -8.36
C VAL A 80 -16.98 18.56 -9.48
N ILE A 81 -16.17 18.58 -10.50
CA ILE A 81 -16.42 19.44 -11.65
C ILE A 81 -17.59 18.92 -12.48
#